data_1c3871d9b622b05e882b8c84dd110962
#
_entry.id   1c3871d9b622b05e882b8c84dd110962
#
_cell.length_a   1.000
_cell.length_b   1.000
_cell.length_c   1.000
_cell.angle_alpha   90.00
_cell.angle_beta   90.00
_cell.angle_gamma   90.00
#
_symmetry.space_group_name_H-M   'P 1'
#
loop_
_entity.id
_entity.type
_entity.pdbx_description
1 polymer ?
#
loop_
_entity_poly.entity_id
_entity_poly.type
_entity_poly.pdbx_seq_one_letter_code
_entity_poly.pdbx_strand_id
1 'polypeptide(L)'
;MMIFASCSKGLHLKVTLEDLVISEYPVLIGEPHIAWTRKLSSTPRTVEYLAKSYILIITYPGEVFTMDLTSSEKKVRRWHPFRKRIKNHIVDRNSGRLYLVSSMDDKLIAYDMLNKKQLWKRKIPHIGSHTALVENTLMVLQKTGNIMALDSDNGELLESKKINGQVTGMAHIPIDNLLIITADGGVHGYTNKLKPIWKLAININPNPVYTANDDRIIMADSNGRIKIIDNKQGELQFELDVHNPIYAPLLLSGERLFLATSAGEVLGIDLMDGKVLWRYQGSGLINQPLLGNKSTILVAYARGKLVLLNQDDGSEQWSYKFDHPLERITLVPQGVVVVDSERQISYLQVLP
;
A
#
# COMPACT_ATOMS: atom_id res chain seq x y z
N MET A 1 27.51 31.78 24.69
CA MET A 1 27.53 30.47 24.00
C MET A 1 26.06 30.13 23.62
N MET A 2 25.65 30.57 22.43
CA MET A 2 24.28 30.27 21.93
C MET A 2 24.24 28.82 21.49
N ILE A 3 23.50 27.99 22.23
CA ILE A 3 23.16 26.64 21.79
C ILE A 3 22.12 26.80 20.69
N PHE A 4 22.55 26.69 19.45
CA PHE A 4 21.62 26.51 18.34
C PHE A 4 20.94 25.16 18.54
N ALA A 5 19.70 25.21 19.02
CA ALA A 5 18.81 24.03 18.97
C ALA A 5 18.67 23.64 17.48
N SER A 6 19.37 22.61 17.08
CA SER A 6 19.20 21.96 15.79
C SER A 6 17.73 21.58 15.66
N CYS A 7 16.98 22.34 14.88
CA CYS A 7 15.65 21.92 14.44
C CYS A 7 15.84 20.59 13.70
N SER A 8 15.58 19.47 14.35
CA SER A 8 15.66 18.15 13.73
C SER A 8 14.62 18.08 12.60
N LYS A 9 15.11 18.25 11.37
CA LYS A 9 14.31 18.06 10.16
C LYS A 9 14.09 16.56 9.99
N GLY A 10 12.92 16.07 10.37
CA GLY A 10 12.62 14.64 10.19
C GLY A 10 11.40 14.17 10.96
N LEU A 11 11.18 12.87 10.96
CA LEU A 11 10.06 12.21 11.62
C LEU A 11 10.23 12.21 13.14
N HIS A 12 9.08 12.29 13.83
CA HIS A 12 9.02 12.23 15.29
C HIS A 12 8.40 10.90 15.72
N LEU A 13 9.23 9.90 15.95
CA LEU A 13 8.79 8.60 16.48
C LEU A 13 9.81 8.06 17.49
N LYS A 14 9.32 7.22 18.42
CA LYS A 14 10.12 6.55 19.44
C LYS A 14 9.89 5.04 19.32
N VAL A 15 10.58 4.43 18.37
CA VAL A 15 10.46 3.00 18.05
C VAL A 15 11.85 2.40 17.84
N THR A 16 11.96 1.09 18.02
CA THR A 16 13.13 0.28 17.66
C THR A 16 12.91 -0.39 16.32
N LEU A 17 13.91 -1.10 15.80
CA LEU A 17 13.75 -1.87 14.57
C LEU A 17 12.74 -3.02 14.76
N GLU A 18 12.78 -3.69 15.90
CA GLU A 18 11.84 -4.75 16.24
C GLU A 18 10.39 -4.29 16.28
N ASP A 19 10.15 -3.06 16.74
CA ASP A 19 8.81 -2.46 16.75
C ASP A 19 8.23 -2.26 15.35
N LEU A 20 9.06 -2.12 14.31
CA LEU A 20 8.61 -1.90 12.93
C LEU A 20 8.14 -3.20 12.27
N VAL A 21 8.55 -4.35 12.78
CA VAL A 21 8.12 -5.66 12.25
C VAL A 21 6.69 -5.92 12.71
N ILE A 22 5.75 -5.85 11.79
CA ILE A 22 4.35 -6.16 12.06
C ILE A 22 4.13 -7.64 11.70
N SER A 23 4.03 -8.49 12.70
CA SER A 23 3.75 -9.91 12.48
C SER A 23 2.30 -10.13 12.05
N GLU A 24 1.35 -9.51 12.75
CA GLU A 24 -0.08 -9.62 12.45
C GLU A 24 -0.85 -8.44 13.07
N TYR A 25 -1.96 -8.04 12.43
CA TYR A 25 -2.93 -7.16 13.07
C TYR A 25 -3.83 -8.00 13.99
N PRO A 26 -4.12 -7.53 15.21
CA PRO A 26 -5.05 -8.24 16.09
C PRO A 26 -6.44 -8.29 15.48
N VAL A 27 -7.20 -9.30 15.88
CA VAL A 27 -8.60 -9.43 15.52
C VAL A 27 -9.38 -8.28 16.19
N LEU A 28 -10.16 -7.56 15.41
CA LEU A 28 -11.02 -6.49 15.92
C LEU A 28 -12.31 -7.11 16.46
N ILE A 29 -12.35 -7.41 17.77
CA ILE A 29 -13.52 -7.97 18.45
C ILE A 29 -14.14 -6.85 19.32
N GLY A 30 -15.45 -6.74 19.28
CA GLY A 30 -16.20 -5.76 20.06
C GLY A 30 -16.76 -4.61 19.21
N GLU A 31 -17.48 -3.70 19.86
CA GLU A 31 -18.08 -2.58 19.17
C GLU A 31 -17.10 -1.42 19.00
N PRO A 32 -17.07 -0.81 17.80
CA PRO A 32 -16.20 0.32 17.54
C PRO A 32 -16.74 1.60 18.17
N HIS A 33 -15.83 2.41 18.75
CA HIS A 33 -16.14 3.76 19.23
C HIS A 33 -15.06 4.77 18.84
N ILE A 34 -15.41 6.02 18.62
CA ILE A 34 -14.43 7.06 18.31
C ILE A 34 -13.72 7.46 19.60
N ALA A 35 -12.41 7.14 19.68
CA ALA A 35 -11.56 7.56 20.77
C ALA A 35 -11.23 9.07 20.66
N TRP A 36 -10.98 9.56 19.46
CA TRP A 36 -10.78 10.97 19.17
C TRP A 36 -10.91 11.28 17.67
N THR A 37 -11.18 12.55 17.37
CA THR A 37 -11.16 13.13 16.03
C THR A 37 -10.30 14.39 16.01
N ARG A 38 -9.52 14.59 14.94
CA ARG A 38 -8.68 15.77 14.72
C ARG A 38 -8.78 16.25 13.28
N LYS A 39 -8.72 17.57 13.07
CA LYS A 39 -8.67 18.13 11.71
C LYS A 39 -7.23 18.28 11.25
N LEU A 40 -6.93 17.74 10.06
CA LEU A 40 -5.65 17.93 9.40
C LEU A 40 -5.65 19.25 8.62
N SER A 41 -4.51 19.93 8.58
CA SER A 41 -4.36 21.16 7.78
C SER A 41 -4.31 20.90 6.28
N SER A 42 -3.86 19.72 5.87
CA SER A 42 -3.69 19.33 4.48
C SER A 42 -4.27 17.95 4.25
N THR A 43 -4.83 17.71 3.06
CA THR A 43 -5.38 16.41 2.68
C THR A 43 -4.28 15.35 2.65
N PRO A 44 -4.41 14.25 3.40
CA PRO A 44 -3.45 13.16 3.36
C PRO A 44 -3.59 12.37 2.06
N ARG A 45 -2.45 12.07 1.48
CA ARG A 45 -2.33 11.14 0.37
C ARG A 45 -2.20 9.71 0.88
N THR A 46 -1.47 9.55 1.98
CA THR A 46 -1.19 8.27 2.62
C THR A 46 -1.36 8.41 4.12
N VAL A 47 -1.97 7.42 4.70
CA VAL A 47 -1.98 7.16 6.14
C VAL A 47 -1.60 5.70 6.30
N GLU A 48 -0.48 5.44 6.95
CA GLU A 48 0.08 4.09 7.08
C GLU A 48 0.49 3.83 8.54
N TYR A 49 0.11 2.68 9.06
CA TYR A 49 0.58 2.24 10.36
C TYR A 49 2.09 1.94 10.31
N LEU A 50 2.86 2.50 11.21
CA LEU A 50 4.30 2.23 11.32
C LEU A 50 4.61 1.18 12.38
N ALA A 51 4.35 1.50 13.63
CA ALA A 51 4.72 0.67 14.77
C ALA A 51 4.08 1.20 16.06
N LYS A 52 3.83 0.36 17.04
CA LYS A 52 3.25 0.73 18.35
C LYS A 52 1.96 1.55 18.17
N SER A 53 2.01 2.82 18.54
CA SER A 53 0.90 3.77 18.36
C SER A 53 1.14 4.77 17.21
N TYR A 54 2.21 4.62 16.42
CA TYR A 54 2.58 5.60 15.41
C TYR A 54 2.02 5.26 14.03
N ILE A 55 1.44 6.29 13.39
CA ILE A 55 1.10 6.29 11.97
C ILE A 55 1.98 7.29 11.22
N LEU A 56 2.30 6.96 9.95
CA LEU A 56 2.93 7.84 8.99
C LEU A 56 1.86 8.54 8.17
N ILE A 57 1.97 9.85 8.03
CA ILE A 57 1.11 10.64 7.16
C ILE A 57 1.95 11.36 6.12
N ILE A 58 1.58 11.19 4.86
CA ILE A 58 2.12 11.92 3.72
C ILE A 58 0.98 12.69 3.09
N THR A 59 1.11 14.01 2.96
CA THR A 59 0.05 14.86 2.41
C THR A 59 0.27 15.16 0.92
N TYR A 60 -0.79 15.59 0.24
CA TYR A 60 -0.69 16.00 -1.18
C TYR A 60 0.30 17.14 -1.41
N PRO A 61 0.43 18.17 -0.54
CA PRO A 61 1.49 19.18 -0.67
C PRO A 61 2.92 18.64 -0.47
N GLY A 62 3.08 17.42 0.08
CA GLY A 62 4.39 16.79 0.28
C GLY A 62 4.95 16.93 1.69
N GLU A 63 4.10 17.22 2.67
CA GLU A 63 4.45 17.13 4.10
C GLU A 63 4.54 15.66 4.51
N VAL A 64 5.52 15.33 5.33
CA VAL A 64 5.70 14.01 5.93
C VAL A 64 5.80 14.16 7.44
N PHE A 65 5.01 13.44 8.18
CA PHE A 65 5.05 13.45 9.63
C PHE A 65 4.49 12.15 10.21
N THR A 66 4.80 11.92 11.47
CA THR A 66 4.21 10.83 12.26
C THR A 66 3.25 11.40 13.29
N MET A 67 2.22 10.63 13.59
CA MET A 67 1.26 10.94 14.65
C MET A 67 1.21 9.75 15.62
N ASP A 68 1.28 10.06 16.90
CA ASP A 68 1.08 9.10 17.98
C ASP A 68 -0.41 9.04 18.33
N LEU A 69 -1.02 7.88 18.20
CA LEU A 69 -2.45 7.66 18.43
C LEU A 69 -2.85 7.77 19.90
N THR A 70 -1.90 7.54 20.83
CA THR A 70 -2.10 7.62 22.27
C THR A 70 -1.85 9.00 22.84
N SER A 71 -1.20 9.89 22.08
CA SER A 71 -0.83 11.21 22.54
C SER A 71 -1.99 12.20 22.43
N SER A 72 -2.20 12.98 23.47
CA SER A 72 -3.08 14.16 23.46
C SER A 72 -2.46 15.38 22.76
N GLU A 73 -1.19 15.31 22.36
CA GLU A 73 -0.50 16.43 21.73
C GLU A 73 -1.11 16.78 20.38
N LYS A 74 -1.56 18.03 20.24
CA LYS A 74 -2.12 18.56 18.98
C LYS A 74 -1.06 19.03 17.99
N LYS A 75 0.17 19.30 18.45
CA LYS A 75 1.25 19.81 17.60
C LYS A 75 2.05 18.67 17.01
N VAL A 76 2.00 18.56 15.69
CA VAL A 76 2.77 17.60 14.91
C VAL A 76 3.86 18.34 14.16
N ARG A 77 5.11 17.85 14.29
CA ARG A 77 6.23 18.39 13.51
C ARG A 77 6.19 17.84 12.09
N ARG A 78 6.17 18.74 11.11
CA ARG A 78 6.09 18.41 9.69
C ARG A 78 7.43 18.57 9.01
N TRP A 79 7.77 17.58 8.21
CA TRP A 79 8.97 17.58 7.40
C TRP A 79 8.61 17.72 5.92
N HIS A 80 9.34 18.59 5.21
CA HIS A 80 9.18 18.80 3.76
C HIS A 80 10.46 18.34 3.07
N PRO A 81 10.56 17.03 2.69
CA PRO A 81 11.78 16.49 2.07
C PRO A 81 12.02 17.04 0.67
N PHE A 82 10.96 17.46 -0.02
CA PHE A 82 10.98 18.01 -1.36
C PHE A 82 10.26 19.35 -1.44
N ARG A 83 10.53 20.12 -2.51
CA ARG A 83 9.79 21.34 -2.83
C ARG A 83 8.41 21.07 -3.40
N LYS A 84 8.19 19.85 -3.91
CA LYS A 84 6.98 19.43 -4.62
C LYS A 84 6.46 18.10 -4.08
N ARG A 85 5.34 17.64 -4.65
CA ARG A 85 4.60 16.46 -4.19
C ARG A 85 5.46 15.19 -4.16
N ILE A 86 5.25 14.38 -3.14
CA ILE A 86 5.72 13.01 -3.07
C ILE A 86 4.78 12.16 -3.92
N LYS A 87 5.33 11.39 -4.84
CA LYS A 87 4.55 10.52 -5.74
C LYS A 87 4.48 9.09 -5.29
N ASN A 88 5.54 8.60 -4.67
CA ASN A 88 5.58 7.27 -4.09
C ASN A 88 6.44 7.26 -2.83
N HIS A 89 6.23 6.25 -2.00
CA HIS A 89 7.04 5.98 -0.83
C HIS A 89 7.12 4.47 -0.60
N ILE A 90 8.14 4.04 0.10
CA ILE A 90 8.31 2.67 0.58
C ILE A 90 8.78 2.75 2.02
N VAL A 91 8.08 2.06 2.92
CA VAL A 91 8.51 1.81 4.29
C VAL A 91 9.18 0.44 4.32
N ASP A 92 10.49 0.44 4.43
CA ASP A 92 11.26 -0.77 4.66
C ASP A 92 11.33 -1.04 6.16
N ARG A 93 10.52 -1.95 6.63
CA ARG A 93 10.39 -2.29 8.04
C ARG A 93 11.57 -3.11 8.56
N ASN A 94 12.25 -3.84 7.66
CA ASN A 94 13.38 -4.69 8.02
C ASN A 94 14.63 -3.86 8.32
N SER A 95 14.82 -2.75 7.62
CA SER A 95 15.98 -1.85 7.83
C SER A 95 15.63 -0.57 8.57
N GLY A 96 14.36 -0.29 8.81
CA GLY A 96 13.89 0.96 9.43
C GLY A 96 14.02 2.17 8.52
N ARG A 97 13.97 1.99 7.19
CA ARG A 97 14.14 3.05 6.20
C ARG A 97 12.84 3.48 5.56
N LEU A 98 12.80 4.76 5.20
CA LEU A 98 11.73 5.34 4.40
C LEU A 98 12.32 5.89 3.10
N TYR A 99 11.87 5.36 1.98
CA TYR A 99 12.22 5.89 0.65
C TYR A 99 11.09 6.78 0.16
N LEU A 100 11.45 7.97 -0.33
CA LEU A 100 10.51 8.97 -0.81
C LEU A 100 10.86 9.39 -2.23
N VAL A 101 9.86 9.37 -3.12
CA VAL A 101 10.02 9.73 -4.54
C VAL A 101 9.23 10.98 -4.87
N SER A 102 9.90 11.99 -5.45
CA SER A 102 9.26 13.14 -6.09
C SER A 102 9.54 13.13 -7.58
N SER A 103 8.56 12.74 -8.37
CA SER A 103 8.67 12.73 -9.85
C SER A 103 8.63 14.12 -10.48
N MET A 104 8.28 15.15 -9.71
CA MET A 104 8.29 16.55 -10.16
C MET A 104 9.63 17.25 -9.88
N ASP A 105 10.38 16.75 -8.89
CA ASP A 105 11.73 17.24 -8.55
C ASP A 105 12.82 16.33 -9.12
N ASP A 106 12.45 15.23 -9.77
CA ASP A 106 13.38 14.19 -10.24
C ASP A 106 14.31 13.69 -9.11
N LYS A 107 13.74 13.45 -7.93
CA LYS A 107 14.53 13.12 -6.74
C LYS A 107 13.96 11.91 -5.99
N LEU A 108 14.91 11.18 -5.43
CA LEU A 108 14.69 10.06 -4.51
C LEU A 108 15.53 10.33 -3.25
N ILE A 109 14.92 10.07 -2.09
CA ILE A 109 15.56 10.20 -0.78
C ILE A 109 15.41 8.87 -0.05
N ALA A 110 16.49 8.41 0.60
CA ALA A 110 16.43 7.43 1.67
C ALA A 110 16.62 8.13 3.02
N TYR A 111 15.77 7.80 3.96
CA TYR A 111 15.73 8.36 5.30
C TYR A 111 15.69 7.26 6.33
N ASP A 112 16.60 7.32 7.30
CA ASP A 112 16.63 6.43 8.45
C ASP A 112 15.61 6.94 9.48
N MET A 113 14.55 6.18 9.69
CA MET A 113 13.47 6.55 10.61
C MET A 113 13.91 6.46 12.08
N LEU A 114 14.79 5.52 12.41
CA LEU A 114 15.25 5.27 13.77
C LEU A 114 16.21 6.36 14.24
N ASN A 115 17.22 6.67 13.42
CA ASN A 115 18.22 7.71 13.70
C ASN A 115 17.78 9.11 13.25
N LYS A 116 16.59 9.23 12.62
CA LYS A 116 15.99 10.50 12.19
C LYS A 116 16.89 11.32 11.28
N LYS A 117 17.59 10.66 10.36
CA LYS A 117 18.53 11.31 9.44
C LYS A 117 18.31 10.88 8.00
N GLN A 118 18.58 11.81 7.08
CA GLN A 118 18.69 11.48 5.67
C GLN A 118 19.97 10.66 5.43
N LEU A 119 19.83 9.47 4.85
CA LEU A 119 20.97 8.62 4.49
C LEU A 119 21.60 9.12 3.20
N TRP A 120 20.80 9.21 2.15
CA TRP A 120 21.25 9.70 0.86
C TRP A 120 20.09 10.37 0.10
N LYS A 121 20.46 11.13 -0.93
CA LYS A 121 19.54 11.77 -1.85
C LYS A 121 20.10 11.74 -3.25
N ARG A 122 19.33 11.28 -4.21
CA ARG A 122 19.74 11.15 -5.60
C ARG A 122 18.81 11.92 -6.52
N LYS A 123 19.39 12.60 -7.52
CA LYS A 123 18.66 13.12 -8.67
C LYS A 123 18.62 12.03 -9.74
N ILE A 124 17.41 11.66 -10.19
CA ILE A 124 17.19 10.66 -11.24
C ILE A 124 16.36 11.34 -12.32
N PRO A 125 16.96 11.71 -13.45
CA PRO A 125 16.24 12.38 -14.53
C PRO A 125 15.03 11.56 -14.98
N HIS A 126 13.92 12.23 -15.18
CA HIS A 126 12.66 11.61 -15.62
C HIS A 126 12.16 10.47 -14.72
N ILE A 127 12.42 10.56 -13.42
CA ILE A 127 11.92 9.56 -12.46
C ILE A 127 10.39 9.46 -12.57
N GLY A 128 9.89 8.22 -12.66
CA GLY A 128 8.46 7.92 -12.64
C GLY A 128 7.90 7.83 -11.22
N SER A 129 6.69 7.34 -11.10
CA SER A 129 6.02 7.11 -9.81
C SER A 129 6.13 5.67 -9.31
N HIS A 130 6.57 4.75 -10.16
CA HIS A 130 6.68 3.34 -9.78
C HIS A 130 8.06 3.05 -9.22
N THR A 131 8.06 2.54 -8.00
CA THR A 131 9.25 2.08 -7.30
C THR A 131 8.89 0.81 -6.52
N ALA A 132 9.84 -0.11 -6.43
CA ALA A 132 9.72 -1.31 -5.62
C ALA A 132 11.03 -1.57 -4.89
N LEU A 133 10.99 -2.15 -3.71
CA LEU A 133 12.14 -2.64 -2.99
C LEU A 133 12.13 -4.16 -3.09
N VAL A 134 13.20 -4.73 -3.65
CA VAL A 134 13.40 -6.16 -3.79
C VAL A 134 14.71 -6.49 -3.09
N GLU A 135 14.65 -7.18 -1.97
CA GLU A 135 15.78 -7.33 -1.04
C GLU A 135 16.42 -5.97 -0.71
N ASN A 136 17.71 -5.81 -0.99
CA ASN A 136 18.47 -4.57 -0.79
C ASN A 136 18.58 -3.73 -2.08
N THR A 137 17.71 -3.96 -3.06
CA THR A 137 17.73 -3.27 -4.34
C THR A 137 16.47 -2.46 -4.55
N LEU A 138 16.64 -1.15 -4.71
CA LEU A 138 15.54 -0.23 -4.98
C LEU A 138 15.35 -0.08 -6.48
N MET A 139 14.25 -0.62 -6.99
CA MET A 139 13.84 -0.53 -8.39
C MET A 139 13.12 0.77 -8.65
N VAL A 140 13.56 1.51 -9.64
CA VAL A 140 13.01 2.83 -10.00
C VAL A 140 12.71 2.88 -11.48
N LEU A 141 11.43 3.06 -11.81
CA LEU A 141 11.01 3.26 -13.20
C LEU A 141 11.21 4.72 -13.60
N GLN A 142 11.86 4.95 -14.74
CA GLN A 142 11.90 6.26 -15.39
C GLN A 142 10.74 6.38 -16.40
N LYS A 143 10.26 7.60 -16.63
CA LYS A 143 9.21 7.89 -17.64
C LYS A 143 9.63 7.50 -19.06
N THR A 144 10.94 7.37 -19.29
CA THR A 144 11.52 6.89 -20.55
C THR A 144 11.37 5.37 -20.76
N GLY A 145 10.88 4.65 -19.73
CA GLY A 145 10.74 3.20 -19.72
C GLY A 145 12.02 2.43 -19.35
N ASN A 146 13.05 3.14 -18.83
CA ASN A 146 14.16 2.46 -18.18
C ASN A 146 13.81 2.11 -16.74
N ILE A 147 14.24 0.94 -16.30
CA ILE A 147 14.26 0.58 -14.88
C ILE A 147 15.71 0.66 -14.41
N MET A 148 15.91 1.35 -13.30
CA MET A 148 17.18 1.45 -12.61
C MET A 148 17.11 0.62 -11.33
N ALA A 149 18.07 -0.26 -11.13
CA ALA A 149 18.32 -0.96 -9.88
C ALA A 149 19.37 -0.19 -9.10
N LEU A 150 19.01 0.30 -7.93
CA LEU A 150 19.88 1.07 -7.04
C LEU A 150 20.15 0.28 -5.77
N ASP A 151 21.36 0.38 -5.27
CA ASP A 151 21.68 -0.08 -3.93
C ASP A 151 20.85 0.71 -2.91
N SER A 152 20.14 0.03 -2.04
CA SER A 152 19.25 0.66 -1.06
C SER A 152 20.00 1.41 0.04
N ASP A 153 21.26 1.04 0.32
CA ASP A 153 22.08 1.60 1.39
C ASP A 153 22.66 2.96 1.03
N ASN A 154 23.14 3.10 -0.20
CA ASN A 154 23.90 4.29 -0.64
C ASN A 154 23.31 4.99 -1.87
N GLY A 155 22.31 4.36 -2.53
CA GLY A 155 21.66 4.88 -3.73
C GLY A 155 22.51 4.74 -5.00
N GLU A 156 23.59 3.97 -5.02
CA GLU A 156 24.41 3.75 -6.21
C GLU A 156 23.68 2.93 -7.27
N LEU A 157 23.97 3.22 -8.53
CA LEU A 157 23.40 2.48 -9.64
C LEU A 157 24.10 1.12 -9.77
N LEU A 158 23.32 0.04 -9.62
CA LEU A 158 23.81 -1.34 -9.80
C LEU A 158 23.59 -1.80 -11.22
N GLU A 159 22.41 -1.54 -11.78
CA GLU A 159 22.00 -2.02 -13.10
C GLU A 159 20.97 -1.06 -13.71
N SER A 160 20.84 -1.06 -15.03
CA SER A 160 19.78 -0.34 -15.73
C SER A 160 19.34 -1.11 -16.97
N LYS A 161 18.02 -1.19 -17.17
CA LYS A 161 17.44 -1.92 -18.29
C LYS A 161 16.28 -1.19 -18.91
N LYS A 162 16.29 -1.08 -20.22
CA LYS A 162 15.15 -0.63 -21.02
C LYS A 162 14.14 -1.75 -21.14
N ILE A 163 12.89 -1.48 -20.77
CA ILE A 163 11.78 -2.39 -20.99
C ILE A 163 11.10 -2.04 -22.31
N ASN A 164 10.81 -3.05 -23.10
CA ASN A 164 10.03 -2.89 -24.31
C ASN A 164 8.56 -2.72 -23.95
N GLY A 165 7.92 -1.71 -24.51
CA GLY A 165 6.55 -1.34 -24.19
C GLY A 165 6.44 -0.27 -23.08
N GLN A 166 5.25 0.29 -22.95
CA GLN A 166 4.94 1.26 -21.90
C GLN A 166 4.63 0.52 -20.59
N VAL A 167 5.47 0.69 -19.59
CA VAL A 167 5.25 0.10 -18.25
C VAL A 167 4.12 0.82 -17.55
N THR A 168 3.10 0.08 -17.14
CA THR A 168 1.91 0.56 -16.41
C THR A 168 1.89 0.13 -14.95
N GLY A 169 2.63 -0.93 -14.60
CA GLY A 169 2.77 -1.42 -13.24
C GLY A 169 4.16 -1.98 -12.96
N MET A 170 4.61 -1.82 -11.73
CA MET A 170 5.85 -2.39 -11.21
C MET A 170 5.72 -2.62 -9.71
N ALA A 171 6.02 -3.83 -9.26
CA ALA A 171 5.96 -4.20 -7.85
C ALA A 171 7.00 -5.27 -7.49
N HIS A 172 7.36 -5.29 -6.21
CA HIS A 172 7.96 -6.47 -5.62
C HIS A 172 6.91 -7.57 -5.52
N ILE A 173 7.28 -8.77 -5.92
CA ILE A 173 6.53 -10.01 -5.67
C ILE A 173 7.41 -10.96 -4.85
N PRO A 174 6.84 -11.85 -4.03
CA PRO A 174 7.61 -12.80 -3.24
C PRO A 174 8.63 -13.59 -4.05
N ILE A 175 9.59 -14.21 -3.37
CA ILE A 175 10.77 -14.89 -3.94
C ILE A 175 11.74 -13.88 -4.60
N ASP A 176 11.81 -12.66 -4.05
CA ASP A 176 12.74 -11.59 -4.45
C ASP A 176 12.70 -11.21 -5.94
N ASN A 177 11.53 -11.27 -6.52
CA ASN A 177 11.28 -10.98 -7.91
C ASN A 177 10.60 -9.62 -8.10
N LEU A 178 10.77 -9.08 -9.30
CA LEU A 178 10.13 -7.86 -9.77
C LEU A 178 9.08 -8.19 -10.83
N LEU A 179 7.84 -7.84 -10.54
CA LEU A 179 6.75 -7.87 -11.50
C LEU A 179 6.72 -6.58 -12.32
N ILE A 180 6.64 -6.71 -13.63
CA ILE A 180 6.45 -5.59 -14.56
C ILE A 180 5.23 -5.87 -15.42
N ILE A 181 4.36 -4.88 -15.54
CA ILE A 181 3.15 -4.91 -16.35
C ILE A 181 3.27 -3.85 -17.44
N THR A 182 2.95 -4.21 -18.67
CA THR A 182 3.00 -3.32 -19.83
C THR A 182 1.61 -3.08 -20.43
N ALA A 183 1.44 -1.94 -21.10
CA ALA A 183 0.15 -1.48 -21.62
C ALA A 183 -0.42 -2.41 -22.73
N ASP A 184 0.41 -3.20 -23.37
CA ASP A 184 0.01 -4.21 -24.35
C ASP A 184 -0.44 -5.55 -23.72
N GLY A 185 -0.59 -5.60 -22.40
CA GLY A 185 -0.99 -6.79 -21.66
C GLY A 185 0.18 -7.75 -21.38
N GLY A 186 1.42 -7.31 -21.54
CA GLY A 186 2.59 -8.10 -21.14
C GLY A 186 2.76 -8.11 -19.63
N VAL A 187 3.01 -9.27 -19.07
CA VAL A 187 3.38 -9.48 -17.65
C VAL A 187 4.72 -10.17 -17.63
N HIS A 188 5.65 -9.64 -16.85
CA HIS A 188 7.03 -10.09 -16.87
C HIS A 188 7.56 -10.25 -15.45
N GLY A 189 8.22 -11.36 -15.17
CA GLY A 189 9.02 -11.58 -13.97
C GLY A 189 10.50 -11.29 -14.24
N TYR A 190 11.12 -10.55 -13.35
CA TYR A 190 12.55 -10.24 -13.36
C TYR A 190 13.16 -10.48 -11.98
N THR A 191 14.46 -10.82 -11.95
CA THR A 191 15.22 -10.83 -10.70
C THR A 191 15.52 -9.40 -10.22
N ASN A 192 16.04 -9.26 -8.99
CA ASN A 192 16.57 -8.00 -8.45
C ASN A 192 17.75 -7.43 -9.27
N LYS A 193 18.39 -8.22 -10.15
CA LYS A 193 19.44 -7.80 -11.12
C LYS A 193 18.90 -7.57 -12.52
N LEU A 194 17.58 -7.34 -12.66
CA LEU A 194 16.89 -7.11 -13.93
C LEU A 194 17.09 -8.20 -15.00
N LYS A 195 17.43 -9.43 -14.59
CA LYS A 195 17.45 -10.57 -15.50
C LYS A 195 16.03 -11.11 -15.68
N PRO A 196 15.57 -11.34 -16.93
CA PRO A 196 14.25 -11.88 -17.15
C PRO A 196 14.16 -13.32 -16.63
N ILE A 197 13.06 -13.67 -15.98
CA ILE A 197 12.74 -15.02 -15.51
C ILE A 197 11.72 -15.62 -16.46
N TRP A 198 10.60 -14.95 -16.64
CA TRP A 198 9.49 -15.37 -17.51
C TRP A 198 8.78 -14.16 -18.13
N LYS A 199 8.01 -14.42 -19.18
CA LYS A 199 7.15 -13.45 -19.83
C LYS A 199 5.84 -14.13 -20.22
N LEU A 200 4.72 -13.47 -19.90
CA LEU A 200 3.38 -13.91 -20.26
C LEU A 200 2.66 -12.76 -20.98
N ALA A 201 1.99 -13.07 -22.08
CA ALA A 201 1.04 -12.15 -22.73
C ALA A 201 -0.36 -12.55 -22.30
N ILE A 202 -1.07 -11.66 -21.65
CA ILE A 202 -2.44 -11.90 -21.17
C ILE A 202 -3.39 -10.82 -21.65
N ASN A 203 -4.60 -11.24 -21.95
CA ASN A 203 -5.67 -10.29 -22.27
C ASN A 203 -6.27 -9.73 -20.97
N ILE A 204 -5.64 -8.68 -20.43
CA ILE A 204 -6.11 -7.94 -19.25
C ILE A 204 -6.03 -6.43 -19.56
N ASN A 205 -6.91 -5.63 -18.96
CA ASN A 205 -6.87 -4.19 -19.14
C ASN A 205 -5.54 -3.58 -18.61
N PRO A 206 -5.06 -2.46 -19.19
CA PRO A 206 -3.69 -1.99 -18.98
C PRO A 206 -3.33 -1.53 -17.56
N ASN A 207 -4.28 -1.37 -16.66
CA ASN A 207 -4.03 -0.98 -15.27
C ASN A 207 -4.74 -1.92 -14.30
N PRO A 208 -4.40 -3.20 -14.26
CA PRO A 208 -5.01 -4.14 -13.33
C PRO A 208 -4.62 -3.82 -11.90
N VAL A 209 -5.51 -4.15 -10.95
CA VAL A 209 -5.11 -4.32 -9.56
C VAL A 209 -4.49 -5.70 -9.40
N TYR A 210 -3.52 -5.85 -8.53
CA TYR A 210 -2.83 -7.13 -8.33
C TYR A 210 -2.39 -7.34 -6.88
N THR A 211 -2.22 -8.60 -6.54
CA THR A 211 -1.59 -9.08 -5.30
C THR A 211 -0.79 -10.34 -5.60
N ALA A 212 0.10 -10.75 -4.72
CA ALA A 212 0.89 -11.97 -4.89
C ALA A 212 1.27 -12.61 -3.57
N ASN A 213 1.49 -13.92 -3.60
CA ASN A 213 2.20 -14.70 -2.60
C ASN A 213 3.35 -15.49 -3.25
N ASP A 214 3.97 -16.40 -2.51
CA ASP A 214 5.12 -17.18 -2.99
C ASP A 214 4.81 -18.03 -4.23
N ASP A 215 3.57 -18.47 -4.38
CA ASP A 215 3.17 -19.39 -5.44
C ASP A 215 2.39 -18.71 -6.57
N ARG A 216 1.65 -17.62 -6.30
CA ARG A 216 0.71 -17.05 -7.26
C ARG A 216 0.78 -15.53 -7.34
N ILE A 217 0.54 -15.02 -8.54
CA ILE A 217 0.21 -13.62 -8.82
C ILE A 217 -1.25 -13.59 -9.25
N ILE A 218 -2.05 -12.79 -8.59
CA ILE A 218 -3.45 -12.58 -8.90
C ILE A 218 -3.63 -11.17 -9.45
N MET A 219 -4.22 -11.06 -10.63
CA MET A 219 -4.49 -9.79 -11.30
C MET A 219 -5.96 -9.68 -11.60
N ALA A 220 -6.57 -8.52 -11.36
CA ALA A 220 -7.96 -8.26 -11.69
C ALA A 220 -8.11 -6.93 -12.42
N ASP A 221 -9.07 -6.85 -13.34
CA ASP A 221 -9.26 -5.68 -14.20
C ASP A 221 -10.63 -5.02 -14.05
N SER A 222 -10.76 -3.87 -14.72
CA SER A 222 -12.00 -3.09 -14.74
C SER A 222 -13.14 -3.74 -15.53
N ASN A 223 -12.96 -4.93 -16.09
CA ASN A 223 -14.04 -5.73 -16.69
C ASN A 223 -14.51 -6.86 -15.75
N GLY A 224 -13.88 -7.02 -14.58
CA GLY A 224 -14.19 -8.09 -13.63
C GLY A 224 -13.48 -9.41 -13.93
N ARG A 225 -12.51 -9.41 -14.84
CA ARG A 225 -11.70 -10.60 -15.14
C ARG A 225 -10.55 -10.71 -14.15
N ILE A 226 -10.39 -11.89 -13.62
CA ILE A 226 -9.34 -12.22 -12.65
C ILE A 226 -8.47 -13.30 -13.28
N LYS A 227 -7.16 -13.11 -13.25
CA LYS A 227 -6.18 -14.06 -13.76
C LYS A 227 -5.24 -14.46 -12.64
N ILE A 228 -5.09 -15.76 -12.49
CA ILE A 228 -4.19 -16.38 -11.51
C ILE A 228 -3.01 -16.97 -12.28
N ILE A 229 -1.81 -16.51 -11.96
CA ILE A 229 -0.56 -16.80 -12.65
C ILE A 229 0.38 -17.48 -11.66
N ASP A 230 1.05 -18.54 -12.08
CA ASP A 230 2.14 -19.15 -11.32
C ASP A 230 3.30 -18.16 -11.19
N ASN A 231 3.72 -17.87 -9.95
CA ASN A 231 4.75 -16.87 -9.69
C ASN A 231 6.15 -17.33 -10.14
N LYS A 232 6.41 -18.64 -10.16
CA LYS A 232 7.73 -19.20 -10.50
C LYS A 232 7.92 -19.37 -12.00
N GLN A 233 6.88 -19.83 -12.69
CA GLN A 233 6.92 -20.20 -14.11
C GLN A 233 6.33 -19.11 -15.01
N GLY A 234 5.48 -18.22 -14.47
CA GLY A 234 4.78 -17.20 -15.24
C GLY A 234 3.68 -17.78 -16.13
N GLU A 235 3.13 -18.92 -15.77
CA GLU A 235 2.05 -19.57 -16.52
C GLU A 235 0.69 -19.21 -15.96
N LEU A 236 -0.29 -19.00 -16.87
CA LEU A 236 -1.68 -18.78 -16.47
C LEU A 236 -2.26 -20.10 -15.93
N GLN A 237 -2.60 -20.14 -14.65
CA GLN A 237 -3.19 -21.31 -14.01
C GLN A 237 -4.69 -21.40 -14.33
N PHE A 238 -5.44 -20.32 -14.09
CA PHE A 238 -6.86 -20.23 -14.44
C PHE A 238 -7.35 -18.77 -14.45
N GLU A 239 -8.56 -18.59 -14.97
CA GLU A 239 -9.28 -17.31 -15.02
C GLU A 239 -10.63 -17.41 -14.36
N LEU A 240 -11.08 -16.29 -13.79
CA LEU A 240 -12.41 -16.10 -13.24
C LEU A 240 -13.01 -14.82 -13.83
N ASP A 241 -14.34 -14.76 -13.90
CA ASP A 241 -15.06 -13.55 -14.26
C ASP A 241 -16.18 -13.30 -13.25
N VAL A 242 -16.13 -12.15 -12.58
CA VAL A 242 -17.16 -11.73 -11.63
C VAL A 242 -18.17 -10.77 -12.25
N HIS A 243 -18.02 -10.46 -13.55
CA HIS A 243 -18.91 -9.63 -14.37
C HIS A 243 -19.13 -8.20 -13.85
N ASN A 244 -18.34 -7.78 -12.87
CA ASN A 244 -18.39 -6.44 -12.28
C ASN A 244 -16.97 -5.85 -12.18
N PRO A 245 -16.78 -4.58 -12.54
CA PRO A 245 -15.47 -3.91 -12.45
C PRO A 245 -14.82 -4.01 -11.09
N ILE A 246 -13.50 -4.28 -11.07
CA ILE A 246 -12.68 -4.34 -9.87
C ILE A 246 -11.67 -3.19 -9.93
N TYR A 247 -11.74 -2.26 -8.96
CA TYR A 247 -10.83 -1.11 -8.86
C TYR A 247 -10.08 -1.07 -7.53
N ALA A 248 -10.67 -1.66 -6.48
CA ALA A 248 -10.03 -1.74 -5.19
C ALA A 248 -8.90 -2.78 -5.20
N PRO A 249 -7.77 -2.52 -4.52
CA PRO A 249 -6.72 -3.51 -4.34
C PRO A 249 -7.26 -4.82 -3.75
N LEU A 250 -6.74 -5.92 -4.24
CA LEU A 250 -7.07 -7.27 -3.82
C LEU A 250 -6.46 -7.58 -2.45
N LEU A 251 -7.16 -8.35 -1.62
CA LEU A 251 -6.65 -8.87 -0.36
C LEU A 251 -6.46 -10.39 -0.47
N LEU A 252 -5.25 -10.84 -0.17
CA LEU A 252 -4.88 -12.26 -0.14
C LEU A 252 -4.63 -12.69 1.31
N SER A 253 -5.24 -13.79 1.73
CA SER A 253 -5.05 -14.40 3.04
C SER A 253 -5.02 -15.92 2.92
N GLY A 254 -3.83 -16.50 2.96
CA GLY A 254 -3.62 -17.92 2.67
C GLY A 254 -4.08 -18.29 1.25
N GLU A 255 -4.92 -19.29 1.13
CA GLU A 255 -5.53 -19.76 -0.13
C GLU A 255 -6.86 -19.03 -0.46
N ARG A 256 -7.15 -17.91 0.18
CA ARG A 256 -8.36 -17.12 -0.07
C ARG A 256 -8.05 -15.77 -0.67
N LEU A 257 -8.78 -15.43 -1.71
CA LEU A 257 -8.79 -14.11 -2.34
C LEU A 257 -10.05 -13.36 -1.92
N PHE A 258 -9.87 -12.13 -1.46
CA PHE A 258 -10.98 -11.22 -1.20
C PHE A 258 -10.88 -10.03 -2.13
N LEU A 259 -12.01 -9.68 -2.73
CA LEU A 259 -12.10 -8.57 -3.65
C LEU A 259 -13.40 -7.79 -3.46
N ALA A 260 -13.37 -6.55 -3.89
CA ALA A 260 -14.54 -5.67 -3.91
C ALA A 260 -14.83 -5.22 -5.34
N THR A 261 -16.10 -5.30 -5.72
CA THR A 261 -16.57 -4.82 -7.02
C THR A 261 -17.08 -3.38 -6.96
N SER A 262 -17.18 -2.75 -8.11
CA SER A 262 -17.77 -1.40 -8.23
C SER A 262 -19.26 -1.34 -7.86
N ALA A 263 -19.95 -2.50 -7.85
CA ALA A 263 -21.32 -2.62 -7.40
C ALA A 263 -21.49 -2.64 -5.87
N GLY A 264 -20.37 -2.57 -5.12
CA GLY A 264 -20.38 -2.60 -3.66
C GLY A 264 -20.48 -4.00 -3.06
N GLU A 265 -20.25 -5.01 -3.88
CA GLU A 265 -20.20 -6.40 -3.45
C GLU A 265 -18.79 -6.75 -3.01
N VAL A 266 -18.66 -7.54 -1.96
CA VAL A 266 -17.41 -8.16 -1.51
C VAL A 266 -17.52 -9.66 -1.68
N LEU A 267 -16.50 -10.29 -2.25
CA LEU A 267 -16.45 -11.73 -2.49
C LEU A 267 -15.26 -12.35 -1.76
N GLY A 268 -15.50 -13.51 -1.17
CA GLY A 268 -14.47 -14.47 -0.76
C GLY A 268 -14.38 -15.59 -1.78
N ILE A 269 -13.20 -15.86 -2.30
CA ILE A 269 -12.93 -16.85 -3.35
C ILE A 269 -11.85 -17.81 -2.86
N ASP A 270 -12.09 -19.10 -3.05
CA ASP A 270 -11.08 -20.13 -2.85
C ASP A 270 -10.14 -20.17 -4.06
N LEU A 271 -8.83 -20.03 -3.82
CA LEU A 271 -7.83 -20.08 -4.88
C LEU A 271 -7.43 -21.50 -5.32
N MET A 272 -7.91 -22.53 -4.63
CA MET A 272 -7.65 -23.92 -5.03
C MET A 272 -8.48 -24.36 -6.23
N ASP A 273 -9.74 -23.91 -6.27
CA ASP A 273 -10.68 -24.31 -7.31
C ASP A 273 -11.45 -23.12 -7.94
N GLY A 274 -11.15 -21.91 -7.52
CA GLY A 274 -11.78 -20.69 -8.04
C GLY A 274 -13.22 -20.47 -7.63
N LYS A 275 -13.73 -21.24 -6.65
CA LYS A 275 -15.12 -21.09 -6.22
C LYS A 275 -15.33 -19.86 -5.35
N VAL A 276 -16.45 -19.18 -5.57
CA VAL A 276 -16.94 -18.15 -4.67
C VAL A 276 -17.50 -18.83 -3.41
N LEU A 277 -16.82 -18.60 -2.28
CA LEU A 277 -17.20 -19.14 -0.98
C LEU A 277 -18.43 -18.42 -0.42
N TRP A 278 -18.42 -17.10 -0.53
CA TRP A 278 -19.48 -16.24 -0.04
C TRP A 278 -19.51 -14.89 -0.78
N ARG A 279 -20.64 -14.21 -0.66
CA ARG A 279 -20.87 -12.86 -1.17
C ARG A 279 -21.50 -12.00 -0.08
N TYR A 280 -21.00 -10.80 0.11
CA TYR A 280 -21.60 -9.77 0.95
C TYR A 280 -22.00 -8.60 0.07
N GLN A 281 -23.29 -8.26 0.05
CA GLN A 281 -23.79 -7.10 -0.70
C GLN A 281 -23.96 -5.92 0.24
N GLY A 282 -23.08 -4.94 0.11
CA GLY A 282 -23.23 -3.65 0.77
C GLY A 282 -23.81 -2.59 -0.16
N SER A 283 -23.89 -1.36 0.34
CA SER A 283 -24.45 -0.24 -0.40
C SER A 283 -23.40 0.80 -0.75
N GLY A 284 -23.12 0.96 -2.04
CA GLY A 284 -22.24 2.02 -2.55
C GLY A 284 -20.89 1.51 -3.02
N LEU A 285 -20.10 2.44 -3.57
CA LEU A 285 -18.80 2.16 -4.15
C LEU A 285 -17.76 1.82 -3.07
N ILE A 286 -16.96 0.82 -3.35
CA ILE A 286 -15.75 0.48 -2.59
C ILE A 286 -14.55 0.86 -3.46
N ASN A 287 -13.80 1.87 -3.05
CA ASN A 287 -12.61 2.37 -3.74
C ASN A 287 -11.35 2.39 -2.85
N GLN A 288 -11.49 1.93 -1.62
CA GLN A 288 -10.39 1.73 -0.69
C GLN A 288 -9.95 0.27 -0.69
N PRO A 289 -8.68 -0.02 -0.34
CA PRO A 289 -8.23 -1.39 -0.14
C PRO A 289 -9.11 -2.10 0.89
N LEU A 290 -9.40 -3.38 0.66
CA LEU A 290 -9.82 -4.27 1.72
C LEU A 290 -8.65 -4.46 2.68
N LEU A 291 -8.88 -4.28 3.97
CA LEU A 291 -7.87 -4.49 4.99
C LEU A 291 -8.27 -5.70 5.84
N GLY A 292 -7.32 -6.57 6.15
CA GLY A 292 -7.68 -7.78 6.87
C GLY A 292 -6.57 -8.34 7.73
N ASN A 293 -6.96 -9.25 8.60
CA ASN A 293 -6.12 -10.16 9.37
C ASN A 293 -6.58 -11.60 9.05
N LYS A 294 -6.16 -12.60 9.84
CA LYS A 294 -6.50 -14.02 9.59
C LYS A 294 -7.99 -14.36 9.70
N SER A 295 -8.82 -13.54 10.30
CA SER A 295 -10.22 -13.87 10.61
C SER A 295 -11.24 -12.84 10.14
N THR A 296 -10.81 -11.60 9.90
CA THR A 296 -11.74 -10.51 9.57
C THR A 296 -11.26 -9.65 8.42
N ILE A 297 -12.22 -9.02 7.73
CA ILE A 297 -11.98 -8.08 6.62
C ILE A 297 -12.70 -6.78 6.92
N LEU A 298 -11.96 -5.69 6.87
CA LEU A 298 -12.50 -4.34 6.99
C LEU A 298 -12.77 -3.78 5.61
N VAL A 299 -13.98 -3.32 5.41
CA VAL A 299 -14.49 -2.76 4.15
C VAL A 299 -14.91 -1.32 4.37
N ALA A 300 -14.38 -0.40 3.57
CA ALA A 300 -14.77 1.00 3.61
C ALA A 300 -15.57 1.38 2.35
N TYR A 301 -16.81 1.75 2.54
CA TYR A 301 -17.68 2.30 1.50
C TYR A 301 -17.46 3.79 1.36
N ALA A 302 -17.35 4.27 0.14
CA ALA A 302 -17.01 5.65 -0.17
C ALA A 302 -17.93 6.68 0.50
N ARG A 303 -19.20 6.32 0.76
CA ARG A 303 -20.17 7.21 1.43
C ARG A 303 -20.09 7.20 2.97
N GLY A 304 -19.02 6.70 3.56
CA GLY A 304 -18.79 6.81 5.01
C GLY A 304 -19.18 5.57 5.82
N LYS A 305 -19.67 4.47 5.23
CA LYS A 305 -19.92 3.24 5.98
C LYS A 305 -18.64 2.41 6.06
N LEU A 306 -18.28 1.97 7.24
CA LEU A 306 -17.23 1.02 7.54
C LEU A 306 -17.88 -0.29 8.00
N VAL A 307 -17.42 -1.42 7.52
CA VAL A 307 -17.99 -2.73 7.84
C VAL A 307 -16.87 -3.71 8.15
N LEU A 308 -17.00 -4.47 9.21
CA LEU A 308 -16.13 -5.60 9.51
C LEU A 308 -16.86 -6.90 9.17
N LEU A 309 -16.27 -7.70 8.31
CA LEU A 309 -16.80 -9.01 7.89
C LEU A 309 -15.95 -10.14 8.46
N ASN A 310 -16.56 -11.26 8.73
CA ASN A 310 -15.88 -12.53 8.98
C ASN A 310 -15.29 -13.06 7.67
N GLN A 311 -14.03 -13.54 7.68
CA GLN A 311 -13.39 -14.11 6.49
C GLN A 311 -13.97 -15.44 6.03
N ASP A 312 -14.52 -16.23 6.94
CA ASP A 312 -14.96 -17.60 6.63
C ASP A 312 -16.28 -17.63 5.89
N ASP A 313 -17.22 -16.76 6.29
CA ASP A 313 -18.60 -16.80 5.79
C ASP A 313 -19.14 -15.46 5.27
N GLY A 314 -18.35 -14.38 5.36
CA GLY A 314 -18.75 -13.05 4.93
C GLY A 314 -19.78 -12.36 5.83
N SER A 315 -20.10 -12.91 7.00
CA SER A 315 -21.05 -12.31 7.92
C SER A 315 -20.57 -10.98 8.49
N GLU A 316 -21.47 -9.98 8.57
CA GLU A 316 -21.18 -8.67 9.17
C GLU A 316 -21.05 -8.84 10.69
N GLN A 317 -19.86 -8.51 11.22
CA GLN A 317 -19.57 -8.54 12.64
C GLN A 317 -20.02 -7.24 13.32
N TRP A 318 -19.69 -6.13 12.69
CA TRP A 318 -20.17 -4.80 13.05
C TRP A 318 -20.09 -3.86 11.87
N SER A 319 -20.79 -2.73 11.97
CA SER A 319 -20.61 -1.60 11.07
C SER A 319 -20.63 -0.28 11.82
N TYR A 320 -19.98 0.72 11.24
CA TYR A 320 -19.92 2.07 11.74
C TYR A 320 -20.18 3.07 10.62
N LYS A 321 -20.96 4.12 10.87
CA LYS A 321 -21.30 5.16 9.89
C LYS A 321 -20.67 6.49 10.28
N PHE A 322 -19.81 7.01 9.39
CA PHE A 322 -19.29 8.36 9.44
C PHE A 322 -20.19 9.33 8.69
N ASP A 323 -20.18 10.61 9.09
CA ASP A 323 -21.00 11.64 8.45
C ASP A 323 -20.51 12.01 7.05
N HIS A 324 -19.20 11.83 6.80
CA HIS A 324 -18.55 12.22 5.57
C HIS A 324 -17.95 11.03 4.80
N PRO A 325 -17.79 11.16 3.46
CA PRO A 325 -17.10 10.16 2.65
C PRO A 325 -15.71 9.80 3.17
N LEU A 326 -15.35 8.51 3.13
CA LEU A 326 -14.06 8.02 3.56
C LEU A 326 -13.03 8.12 2.44
N GLU A 327 -11.87 8.71 2.73
CA GLU A 327 -10.78 8.86 1.78
C GLU A 327 -9.60 7.94 2.06
N ARG A 328 -9.31 7.66 3.33
CA ARG A 328 -8.22 6.76 3.74
C ARG A 328 -8.62 5.98 4.97
N ILE A 329 -8.20 4.73 4.98
CA ILE A 329 -8.33 3.85 6.14
C ILE A 329 -7.00 3.12 6.37
N THR A 330 -6.68 2.84 7.61
CA THR A 330 -5.57 1.96 7.97
C THR A 330 -5.86 1.21 9.25
N LEU A 331 -5.52 -0.07 9.28
CA LEU A 331 -5.58 -0.87 10.49
C LEU A 331 -4.43 -0.49 11.43
N VAL A 332 -4.75 -0.49 12.71
CA VAL A 332 -3.79 -0.31 13.80
C VAL A 332 -4.09 -1.34 14.90
N PRO A 333 -3.16 -1.62 15.82
CA PRO A 333 -3.31 -2.75 16.75
C PRO A 333 -4.62 -2.81 17.55
N GLN A 334 -5.26 -1.68 17.83
CA GLN A 334 -6.47 -1.62 18.64
C GLN A 334 -7.63 -0.94 17.92
N GLY A 335 -7.64 -0.98 16.58
CA GLY A 335 -8.73 -0.37 15.84
C GLY A 335 -8.37 0.07 14.44
N VAL A 336 -8.99 1.17 14.03
CA VAL A 336 -8.90 1.71 12.67
C VAL A 336 -8.66 3.21 12.72
N VAL A 337 -7.72 3.70 11.94
CA VAL A 337 -7.61 5.13 11.65
C VAL A 337 -8.29 5.42 10.33
N VAL A 338 -9.16 6.41 10.35
CA VAL A 338 -9.98 6.82 9.20
C VAL A 338 -9.73 8.28 8.90
N VAL A 339 -9.65 8.64 7.63
CA VAL A 339 -9.67 10.04 7.18
C VAL A 339 -10.85 10.24 6.24
N ASP A 340 -11.63 11.27 6.49
CA ASP A 340 -12.77 11.65 5.67
C ASP A 340 -12.46 12.80 4.68
N SER A 341 -13.42 13.11 3.82
CA SER A 341 -13.33 14.17 2.82
C SER A 341 -13.18 15.58 3.38
N GLU A 342 -13.54 15.79 4.66
CA GLU A 342 -13.36 17.06 5.39
C GLU A 342 -11.97 17.17 6.05
N ARG A 343 -11.09 16.20 5.78
CA ARG A 343 -9.76 16.08 6.37
C ARG A 343 -9.79 15.84 7.88
N GLN A 344 -10.88 15.27 8.39
CA GLN A 344 -10.91 14.81 9.75
C GLN A 344 -10.24 13.44 9.82
N ILE A 345 -9.26 13.30 10.69
CA ILE A 345 -8.66 12.02 11.04
C ILE A 345 -9.26 11.56 12.36
N SER A 346 -9.85 10.38 12.34
CA SER A 346 -10.50 9.78 13.51
C SER A 346 -9.82 8.45 13.85
N TYR A 347 -9.59 8.23 15.13
CA TYR A 347 -9.19 6.93 15.63
C TYR A 347 -10.42 6.22 16.18
N LEU A 348 -10.83 5.20 15.46
CA LEU A 348 -11.91 4.30 15.82
C LEU A 348 -11.30 3.13 16.58
N GLN A 349 -11.47 3.13 17.89
CA GLN A 349 -10.97 2.08 18.76
C GLN A 349 -11.97 0.94 18.85
N VAL A 350 -11.49 -0.29 18.75
CA VAL A 350 -12.26 -1.52 18.94
C VAL A 350 -11.62 -2.26 20.09
N LEU A 351 -12.29 -2.24 21.23
CA LEU A 351 -11.82 -2.93 22.43
C LEU A 351 -12.41 -4.36 22.46
N PRO A 352 -11.62 -5.32 22.92
CA PRO A 352 -12.09 -6.70 23.07
C PRO A 352 -13.21 -6.85 24.09
#